data_ead82e12f3f1b3466e0c693c504b2f32
#
_entry.id   ead82e12f3f1b3466e0c693c504b2f32
#
_cell.length_a   1.000
_cell.length_b   1.000
_cell.length_c   1.000
_cell.angle_alpha   90.00
_cell.angle_beta   90.00
_cell.angle_gamma   90.00
#
_symmetry.space_group_name_H-M   'P 1'
#
loop_
_entity.id
_entity.type
_entity.pdbx_description
1 polymer ?
#
loop_
_entity_poly.entity_id
_entity_poly.type
_entity_poly.pdbx_seq_one_letter_code
_entity_poly.pdbx_strand_id
1 'polypeptide(L)'
;MELNFETLTTTEAAVVAGVSVDDVNRAIDRKILPENLYWTATVRTLKRDACLWIAFWFETSEWLTPDARQRMISEGSNRCPSWAELRTCKLQESRTIKVGIQDIWDEVNARLKELQNAQQMVIEDPEILSGTPVIQGTRIPVYDVASLVDEKTPMDELKELYPRLSEEQFRLASLYAKARPLRGRPKRKTLPELSRISVSKKHLREASMGGPKRAKIAGR
;
A
#
# COMPACT_ATOMS: atom_id res chain seq x y z
N MET A 1 -7.86 15.13 15.10
CA MET A 1 -7.48 13.89 15.80
C MET A 1 -6.09 13.54 15.31
N GLU A 2 -5.04 13.84 16.09
CA GLU A 2 -3.68 13.45 15.70
C GLU A 2 -3.60 11.94 15.75
N LEU A 3 -3.39 11.30 14.60
CA LEU A 3 -3.11 9.88 14.53
C LEU A 3 -1.75 9.65 15.21
N ASN A 4 -1.80 8.99 16.35
CA ASN A 4 -0.59 8.72 17.15
C ASN A 4 0.17 7.56 16.48
N PHE A 5 1.18 7.88 15.64
CA PHE A 5 2.05 6.92 14.98
C PHE A 5 3.21 6.45 15.86
N GLU A 6 3.00 6.39 17.16
CA GLU A 6 4.01 5.80 18.04
C GLU A 6 4.19 4.30 17.81
N THR A 7 3.10 3.63 17.34
CA THR A 7 3.12 2.18 17.08
C THR A 7 2.56 1.84 15.71
N LEU A 8 3.19 0.91 15.02
CA LEU A 8 2.87 0.41 13.68
C LEU A 8 2.70 -1.11 13.71
N THR A 9 1.82 -1.64 12.88
CA THR A 9 1.75 -3.08 12.59
C THR A 9 2.96 -3.49 11.74
N THR A 10 3.23 -4.79 11.61
CA THR A 10 4.33 -5.29 10.76
C THR A 10 4.16 -4.92 9.28
N THR A 11 2.92 -4.84 8.79
CA THR A 11 2.62 -4.41 7.41
C THR A 11 2.85 -2.91 7.21
N GLU A 12 2.42 -2.08 8.15
CA GLU A 12 2.68 -0.64 8.14
C GLU A 12 4.19 -0.35 8.26
N ALA A 13 4.87 -1.05 9.17
CA ALA A 13 6.32 -0.92 9.34
C ALA A 13 7.11 -1.32 8.09
N ALA A 14 6.66 -2.36 7.36
CA ALA A 14 7.26 -2.77 6.10
C ALA A 14 7.16 -1.67 5.04
N VAL A 15 5.99 -1.04 4.91
CA VAL A 15 5.77 0.09 4.00
C VAL A 15 6.67 1.27 4.37
N VAL A 16 6.74 1.64 5.65
CA VAL A 16 7.53 2.77 6.14
C VAL A 16 9.03 2.52 6.01
N ALA A 17 9.50 1.32 6.36
CA ALA A 17 10.90 0.96 6.22
C ALA A 17 11.34 0.68 4.77
N GLY A 18 10.39 0.48 3.83
CA GLY A 18 10.68 0.17 2.44
C GLY A 18 11.18 -1.26 2.22
N VAL A 19 10.76 -2.20 3.05
CA VAL A 19 11.16 -3.61 3.02
C VAL A 19 9.94 -4.54 2.94
N SER A 20 10.16 -5.85 2.80
CA SER A 20 9.06 -6.82 2.85
C SER A 20 8.58 -7.06 4.29
N VAL A 21 7.33 -7.54 4.44
CA VAL A 21 6.80 -7.95 5.75
C VAL A 21 7.62 -9.09 6.36
N ASP A 22 8.14 -9.97 5.52
CA ASP A 22 9.03 -11.07 5.96
C ASP A 22 10.35 -10.56 6.51
N ASP A 23 10.89 -9.46 5.96
CA ASP A 23 12.09 -8.81 6.46
C ASP A 23 11.84 -8.16 7.83
N VAL A 24 10.69 -7.51 8.02
CA VAL A 24 10.29 -7.00 9.34
C VAL A 24 10.18 -8.13 10.37
N ASN A 25 9.48 -9.21 10.02
CA ASN A 25 9.38 -10.36 10.90
C ASN A 25 10.75 -10.98 11.19
N ARG A 26 11.63 -11.09 10.19
CA ARG A 26 13.00 -11.58 10.35
C ARG A 26 13.83 -10.69 11.28
N ALA A 27 13.66 -9.36 11.21
CA ALA A 27 14.35 -8.42 12.09
C ALA A 27 13.94 -8.62 13.57
N ILE A 28 12.67 -8.94 13.82
CA ILE A 28 12.16 -9.26 15.16
C ILE A 28 12.66 -10.63 15.62
N ASP A 29 12.46 -11.67 14.81
CA ASP A 29 12.72 -13.07 15.17
C ASP A 29 14.24 -13.33 15.40
N ARG A 30 15.09 -12.64 14.67
CA ARG A 30 16.57 -12.70 14.83
C ARG A 30 17.11 -11.72 15.86
N LYS A 31 16.23 -11.00 16.59
CA LYS A 31 16.63 -10.00 17.60
C LYS A 31 17.62 -8.95 17.07
N ILE A 32 17.41 -8.53 15.82
CA ILE A 32 18.21 -7.45 15.21
C ILE A 32 17.89 -6.12 15.89
N LEU A 33 16.63 -5.93 16.25
CA LEU A 33 16.14 -4.74 16.93
C LEU A 33 16.27 -4.87 18.47
N PRO A 34 16.56 -3.80 19.19
CA PRO A 34 16.39 -3.73 20.63
C PRO A 34 14.97 -4.08 21.08
N GLU A 35 14.82 -4.83 22.18
CA GLU A 35 13.52 -5.34 22.65
C GLU A 35 12.52 -4.23 23.03
N ASN A 36 13.00 -3.02 23.33
CA ASN A 36 12.16 -1.86 23.64
C ASN A 36 11.52 -1.21 22.40
N LEU A 37 11.83 -1.67 21.20
CA LEU A 37 11.30 -1.13 19.93
C LEU A 37 10.14 -1.92 19.34
N TYR A 38 9.78 -3.06 19.92
CA TYR A 38 8.67 -3.88 19.43
C TYR A 38 7.99 -4.68 20.55
N TRP A 39 6.77 -5.13 20.26
CA TRP A 39 5.99 -6.01 21.15
C TRP A 39 5.49 -7.23 20.35
N THR A 40 5.49 -8.38 20.98
CA THR A 40 5.12 -9.66 20.37
C THR A 40 3.95 -10.35 21.08
N ALA A 41 2.99 -9.56 21.62
CA ALA A 41 1.80 -10.12 22.28
C ALA A 41 0.86 -10.81 21.25
N THR A 42 -0.43 -10.51 21.25
CA THR A 42 -1.40 -11.10 20.31
C THR A 42 -1.15 -10.67 18.86
N VAL A 43 -0.74 -9.41 18.66
CA VAL A 43 -0.35 -8.86 17.36
C VAL A 43 1.02 -8.21 17.51
N ARG A 44 1.92 -8.49 16.58
CA ARG A 44 3.24 -7.83 16.55
C ARG A 44 3.07 -6.38 16.20
N THR A 45 3.58 -5.50 17.03
CA THR A 45 3.62 -4.05 16.79
C THR A 45 5.03 -3.52 17.04
N LEU A 46 5.39 -2.46 16.35
CA LEU A 46 6.69 -1.83 16.43
C LEU A 46 6.55 -0.35 16.74
N LYS A 47 7.52 0.23 17.44
CA LYS A 47 7.65 1.68 17.50
C LYS A 47 8.04 2.23 16.14
N ARG A 48 7.66 3.47 15.87
CA ARG A 48 8.06 4.21 14.67
C ARG A 48 9.57 4.15 14.43
N ASP A 49 10.36 4.30 15.48
CA ASP A 49 11.82 4.33 15.41
C ASP A 49 12.42 3.00 14.92
N ALA A 50 11.72 1.87 15.14
CA ALA A 50 12.13 0.58 14.63
C ALA A 50 12.20 0.56 13.09
N CYS A 51 11.34 1.34 12.40
CA CYS A 51 11.35 1.40 10.94
C CYS A 51 12.67 1.96 10.40
N LEU A 52 13.24 2.97 11.07
CA LEU A 52 14.54 3.52 10.72
C LEU A 52 15.65 2.46 10.84
N TRP A 53 15.64 1.70 11.93
CA TRP A 53 16.66 0.68 12.18
C TRP A 53 16.53 -0.53 11.27
N ILE A 54 15.30 -0.86 10.87
CA ILE A 54 15.04 -1.88 9.85
C ILE A 54 15.58 -1.40 8.50
N ALA A 55 15.25 -0.19 8.07
CA ALA A 55 15.78 0.39 6.83
C ALA A 55 17.32 0.40 6.85
N PHE A 56 17.91 0.93 7.93
CA PHE A 56 19.36 0.93 8.11
C PHE A 56 19.96 -0.47 7.99
N TRP A 57 19.37 -1.48 8.61
CA TRP A 57 19.85 -2.85 8.56
C TRP A 57 19.93 -3.40 7.13
N PHE A 58 18.94 -3.16 6.31
CA PHE A 58 18.87 -3.70 4.97
C PHE A 58 19.68 -2.86 3.98
N GLU A 59 19.62 -1.56 4.04
CA GLU A 59 20.35 -0.67 3.13
C GLU A 59 21.87 -0.76 3.29
N THR A 60 22.36 -0.98 4.50
CA THR A 60 23.80 -1.07 4.76
C THR A 60 24.38 -2.49 4.63
N SER A 61 23.59 -3.44 4.12
CA SER A 61 23.95 -4.87 4.08
C SER A 61 25.13 -5.18 3.17
N GLU A 62 25.39 -4.36 2.15
CA GLU A 62 26.45 -4.59 1.19
C GLU A 62 27.85 -4.18 1.70
N TRP A 63 27.91 -3.27 2.67
CA TRP A 63 29.17 -2.64 3.10
C TRP A 63 29.44 -2.66 4.60
N LEU A 64 28.47 -3.10 5.42
CA LEU A 64 28.67 -3.34 6.85
C LEU A 64 28.41 -4.80 7.23
N THR A 65 29.26 -5.34 8.09
CA THR A 65 29.04 -6.67 8.66
C THR A 65 27.78 -6.70 9.54
N PRO A 66 27.12 -7.87 9.70
CA PRO A 66 25.97 -7.99 10.60
C PRO A 66 26.26 -7.50 12.03
N ASP A 67 27.40 -7.85 12.58
CA ASP A 67 27.80 -7.46 13.94
C ASP A 67 27.98 -5.94 14.06
N ALA A 68 28.58 -5.30 13.04
CA ALA A 68 28.74 -3.85 13.01
C ALA A 68 27.37 -3.16 12.99
N ARG A 69 26.45 -3.60 12.13
CA ARG A 69 25.09 -3.06 12.05
C ARG A 69 24.34 -3.22 13.37
N GLN A 70 24.44 -4.39 14.01
CA GLN A 70 23.74 -4.64 15.28
C GLN A 70 24.29 -3.78 16.41
N ARG A 71 25.62 -3.60 16.50
CA ARG A 71 26.22 -2.66 17.46
C ARG A 71 25.76 -1.23 17.25
N MET A 72 25.78 -0.76 15.99
CA MET A 72 25.32 0.58 15.63
C MET A 72 23.86 0.82 15.96
N ILE A 73 22.97 -0.14 15.70
CA ILE A 73 21.55 -0.06 16.05
C ILE A 73 21.39 0.06 17.58
N SER A 74 22.08 -0.78 18.35
CA SER A 74 22.02 -0.76 19.81
C SER A 74 22.57 0.54 20.39
N GLU A 75 23.68 1.03 19.86
CA GLU A 75 24.29 2.29 20.27
C GLU A 75 23.41 3.50 19.91
N GLY A 76 22.93 3.55 18.66
CA GLY A 76 22.12 4.65 18.16
C GLY A 76 20.77 4.75 18.87
N SER A 77 20.09 3.63 19.11
CA SER A 77 18.80 3.61 19.83
C SER A 77 18.92 4.06 21.30
N ASN A 78 20.08 3.83 21.93
CA ASN A 78 20.32 4.27 23.30
C ASN A 78 20.78 5.74 23.36
N ARG A 79 21.55 6.20 22.38
CA ARG A 79 22.12 7.55 22.35
C ARG A 79 21.11 8.61 21.91
N CYS A 80 20.23 8.26 20.98
CA CYS A 80 19.27 9.16 20.35
C CYS A 80 17.83 8.67 20.65
N PRO A 81 17.27 8.96 21.82
CA PRO A 81 16.00 8.39 22.28
C PRO A 81 14.77 9.00 21.61
N SER A 82 14.91 10.13 20.92
CA SER A 82 13.79 10.78 20.22
C SER A 82 13.92 10.71 18.70
N TRP A 83 12.77 10.69 18.01
CA TRP A 83 12.71 10.68 16.55
C TRP A 83 13.48 11.84 15.91
N ALA A 84 13.41 13.04 16.51
CA ALA A 84 14.12 14.21 16.00
C ALA A 84 15.64 14.10 16.14
N GLU A 85 16.13 13.54 17.25
CA GLU A 85 17.55 13.32 17.50
C GLU A 85 18.13 12.27 16.55
N LEU A 86 17.36 11.26 16.19
CA LEU A 86 17.77 10.23 15.23
C LEU A 86 18.20 10.83 13.87
N ARG A 87 17.58 11.93 13.43
CA ARG A 87 17.93 12.57 12.15
C ARG A 87 19.40 13.01 12.10
N THR A 88 19.94 13.50 13.19
CA THR A 88 21.32 14.02 13.29
C THR A 88 22.29 13.04 13.93
N CYS A 89 21.79 11.83 14.24
CA CYS A 89 22.58 10.80 14.90
C CYS A 89 23.74 10.35 14.00
N LYS A 90 24.95 10.32 14.57
CA LYS A 90 26.15 9.82 13.91
C LYS A 90 26.56 8.54 14.58
N LEU A 91 26.50 7.44 13.85
CA LEU A 91 26.96 6.14 14.31
C LEU A 91 28.46 5.99 14.06
N GLN A 92 29.13 5.27 14.92
CA GLN A 92 30.57 5.08 14.82
C GLN A 92 30.92 3.60 14.82
N GLU A 93 31.45 3.08 13.69
CA GLU A 93 31.97 1.72 13.61
C GLU A 93 33.36 1.61 14.24
N SER A 94 34.20 2.61 13.99
CA SER A 94 35.57 2.67 14.51
C SER A 94 35.99 4.13 14.66
N ARG A 95 37.22 4.38 15.14
CA ARG A 95 37.75 5.75 15.21
C ARG A 95 37.71 6.49 13.87
N THR A 96 37.73 5.75 12.77
CA THR A 96 37.86 6.28 11.41
C THR A 96 36.52 6.29 10.66
N ILE A 97 35.66 5.28 10.88
CA ILE A 97 34.42 5.12 10.14
C ILE A 97 33.24 5.67 10.94
N LYS A 98 32.62 6.71 10.38
CA LYS A 98 31.37 7.31 10.89
C LYS A 98 30.29 7.15 9.85
N VAL A 99 29.11 6.69 10.26
CA VAL A 99 27.96 6.48 9.39
C VAL A 99 26.87 7.48 9.78
N GLY A 100 26.51 8.35 8.85
CA GLY A 100 25.33 9.21 8.98
C GLY A 100 24.07 8.43 8.60
N ILE A 101 23.00 8.63 9.33
CA ILE A 101 21.70 7.99 9.01
C ILE A 101 20.66 9.00 8.55
N GLN A 102 21.08 10.22 8.24
CA GLN A 102 20.19 11.31 7.88
C GLN A 102 19.37 11.01 6.62
N ASP A 103 20.00 10.49 5.57
CA ASP A 103 19.32 10.20 4.31
C ASP A 103 18.26 9.11 4.51
N ILE A 104 18.62 8.04 5.23
CA ILE A 104 17.68 6.95 5.59
C ILE A 104 16.53 7.50 6.44
N TRP A 105 16.84 8.39 7.39
CA TRP A 105 15.80 9.02 8.22
C TRP A 105 14.86 9.87 7.37
N ASP A 106 15.38 10.70 6.44
CA ASP A 106 14.59 11.58 5.58
C ASP A 106 13.66 10.75 4.68
N GLU A 107 14.12 9.62 4.14
CA GLU A 107 13.29 8.68 3.35
C GLU A 107 12.22 7.99 4.19
N VAL A 108 12.58 7.43 5.35
CA VAL A 108 11.64 6.76 6.25
C VAL A 108 10.59 7.76 6.73
N ASN A 109 10.99 8.99 7.07
CA ASN A 109 10.08 10.06 7.48
C ASN A 109 9.14 10.50 6.35
N ALA A 110 9.60 10.53 5.10
CA ALA A 110 8.75 10.80 3.94
C ALA A 110 7.69 9.71 3.76
N ARG A 111 8.09 8.41 3.80
CA ARG A 111 7.16 7.26 3.71
C ARG A 111 6.17 7.24 4.88
N LEU A 112 6.60 7.64 6.08
CA LEU A 112 5.72 7.77 7.24
C LEU A 112 4.63 8.83 7.02
N LYS A 113 5.00 10.00 6.48
CA LYS A 113 4.03 11.05 6.13
C LYS A 113 3.06 10.60 5.05
N GLU A 114 3.54 9.88 4.04
CA GLU A 114 2.67 9.31 3.00
C GLU A 114 1.67 8.31 3.57
N LEU A 115 2.10 7.44 4.49
CA LEU A 115 1.20 6.52 5.20
C LEU A 115 0.16 7.30 6.02
N GLN A 116 0.56 8.39 6.69
CA GLN A 116 -0.37 9.27 7.41
C GLN A 116 -1.43 9.86 6.48
N ASN A 117 -1.01 10.41 5.35
CA ASN A 117 -1.91 10.98 4.34
C ASN A 117 -2.87 9.91 3.80
N ALA A 118 -2.36 8.70 3.52
CA ALA A 118 -3.19 7.60 3.06
C ALA A 118 -4.25 7.18 4.08
N GLN A 119 -3.91 7.15 5.37
CA GLN A 119 -4.85 6.82 6.44
C GLN A 119 -5.87 7.94 6.68
N GLN A 120 -5.46 9.21 6.58
CA GLN A 120 -6.38 10.35 6.70
C GLN A 120 -7.35 10.46 5.53
N MET A 121 -6.94 9.99 4.34
CA MET A 121 -7.81 9.96 3.16
C MET A 121 -8.94 8.94 3.26
N VAL A 122 -8.86 7.96 4.15
CA VAL A 122 -9.81 6.83 4.24
C VAL A 122 -10.72 6.98 5.46
N ILE A 123 -12.01 6.77 5.25
CA ILE A 123 -13.04 6.75 6.30
C ILE A 123 -13.67 5.37 6.36
N GLU A 124 -13.87 4.87 7.57
CA GLU A 124 -14.65 3.67 7.88
C GLU A 124 -15.90 4.11 8.65
N ASP A 125 -17.06 4.13 7.98
CA ASP A 125 -18.34 4.52 8.56
C ASP A 125 -19.33 3.36 8.37
N PRO A 126 -19.95 2.84 9.43
CA PRO A 126 -20.96 1.77 9.35
C PRO A 126 -22.14 2.11 8.45
N GLU A 127 -22.50 3.39 8.30
CA GLU A 127 -23.58 3.85 7.43
C GLU A 127 -23.18 3.90 5.94
N ILE A 128 -21.89 3.85 5.65
CA ILE A 128 -21.35 3.85 4.30
C ILE A 128 -20.85 2.45 3.93
N LEU A 129 -21.55 1.78 3.02
CA LEU A 129 -21.19 0.44 2.53
C LEU A 129 -20.89 -0.57 3.66
N SER A 130 -21.66 -0.50 4.77
CA SER A 130 -21.51 -1.37 5.95
C SER A 130 -20.11 -1.33 6.56
N GLY A 131 -19.48 -0.16 6.64
CA GLY A 131 -18.16 0.02 7.24
C GLY A 131 -16.99 -0.34 6.32
N THR A 132 -17.24 -0.53 5.03
CA THR A 132 -16.14 -0.72 4.06
C THR A 132 -15.31 0.56 3.98
N PRO A 133 -13.96 0.49 4.10
CA PRO A 133 -13.10 1.65 3.97
C PRO A 133 -13.28 2.34 2.62
N VAL A 134 -13.67 3.63 2.64
CA VAL A 134 -13.91 4.45 1.44
C VAL A 134 -13.02 5.68 1.43
N ILE A 135 -12.78 6.23 0.25
CA ILE A 135 -12.06 7.49 0.09
C ILE A 135 -12.95 8.62 0.61
N GLN A 136 -12.41 9.47 1.49
CA GLN A 136 -13.09 10.58 2.15
C GLN A 136 -13.86 11.46 1.15
N GLY A 137 -15.10 11.79 1.48
CA GLY A 137 -15.98 12.59 0.62
C GLY A 137 -16.58 11.82 -0.57
N THR A 138 -16.39 10.51 -0.64
CA THR A 138 -16.92 9.63 -1.68
C THR A 138 -17.54 8.36 -1.08
N ARG A 139 -18.14 7.51 -1.94
CA ARG A 139 -18.54 6.13 -1.61
C ARG A 139 -17.67 5.11 -2.36
N ILE A 140 -16.48 5.50 -2.75
CA ILE A 140 -15.58 4.64 -3.53
C ILE A 140 -14.73 3.82 -2.56
N PRO A 141 -14.82 2.47 -2.58
CA PRO A 141 -14.00 1.61 -1.74
C PRO A 141 -12.52 1.77 -2.09
N VAL A 142 -11.68 2.00 -1.08
CA VAL A 142 -10.24 2.23 -1.29
C VAL A 142 -9.55 1.01 -1.92
N TYR A 143 -9.98 -0.20 -1.56
CA TYR A 143 -9.38 -1.43 -2.09
C TYR A 143 -9.74 -1.71 -3.56
N ASP A 144 -10.87 -1.18 -4.06
CA ASP A 144 -11.24 -1.31 -5.47
C ASP A 144 -10.31 -0.44 -6.32
N VAL A 145 -10.05 0.77 -5.87
CA VAL A 145 -9.08 1.69 -6.50
C VAL A 145 -7.67 1.11 -6.43
N ALA A 146 -7.26 0.63 -5.26
CA ALA A 146 -5.94 0.05 -5.06
C ALA A 146 -5.68 -1.15 -5.98
N SER A 147 -6.68 -2.01 -6.19
CA SER A 147 -6.52 -3.18 -7.04
C SER A 147 -6.29 -2.80 -8.51
N LEU A 148 -6.97 -1.77 -9.03
CA LEU A 148 -6.75 -1.27 -10.38
C LEU A 148 -5.35 -0.65 -10.55
N VAL A 149 -4.88 0.08 -9.53
CA VAL A 149 -3.52 0.65 -9.53
C VAL A 149 -2.46 -0.47 -9.52
N ASP A 150 -2.65 -1.51 -8.70
CA ASP A 150 -1.71 -2.63 -8.59
C ASP A 150 -1.72 -3.51 -9.87
N GLU A 151 -2.84 -3.58 -10.60
CA GLU A 151 -2.97 -4.18 -11.95
C GLU A 151 -2.30 -3.34 -13.04
N LYS A 152 -1.71 -2.18 -12.70
CA LYS A 152 -1.03 -1.24 -13.60
C LYS A 152 -1.96 -0.67 -14.68
N THR A 153 -3.24 -0.46 -14.34
CA THR A 153 -4.18 0.25 -15.21
C THR A 153 -3.63 1.64 -15.55
N PRO A 154 -3.66 2.06 -16.82
CA PRO A 154 -3.17 3.39 -17.22
C PRO A 154 -3.88 4.50 -16.47
N MET A 155 -3.16 5.59 -16.15
CA MET A 155 -3.70 6.71 -15.38
C MET A 155 -4.92 7.37 -16.05
N ASP A 156 -4.91 7.44 -17.38
CA ASP A 156 -6.03 8.03 -18.14
C ASP A 156 -7.30 7.19 -17.97
N GLU A 157 -7.19 5.85 -18.01
CA GLU A 157 -8.30 4.94 -17.77
C GLU A 157 -8.80 5.02 -16.32
N LEU A 158 -7.90 5.14 -15.33
CA LEU A 158 -8.27 5.38 -13.94
C LEU A 158 -9.06 6.68 -13.76
N LYS A 159 -8.67 7.74 -14.46
CA LYS A 159 -9.38 9.03 -14.44
C LYS A 159 -10.73 8.98 -15.15
N GLU A 160 -10.87 8.17 -16.20
CA GLU A 160 -12.16 7.91 -16.83
C GLU A 160 -13.12 7.16 -15.90
N LEU A 161 -12.63 6.15 -15.18
CA LEU A 161 -13.43 5.36 -14.23
C LEU A 161 -13.80 6.17 -12.97
N TYR A 162 -12.86 7.00 -12.50
CA TYR A 162 -13.03 7.78 -11.27
C TYR A 162 -12.64 9.26 -11.47
N PRO A 163 -13.43 10.04 -12.23
CA PRO A 163 -13.05 11.41 -12.61
C PRO A 163 -12.96 12.40 -11.44
N ARG A 164 -13.45 12.02 -10.27
CA ARG A 164 -13.38 12.84 -9.04
C ARG A 164 -12.12 12.60 -8.22
N LEU A 165 -11.33 11.56 -8.55
CA LEU A 165 -10.12 11.25 -7.81
C LEU A 165 -8.90 11.88 -8.46
N SER A 166 -7.99 12.40 -7.64
CA SER A 166 -6.69 12.89 -8.06
C SER A 166 -5.68 11.76 -8.24
N GLU A 167 -4.60 12.00 -8.97
CA GLU A 167 -3.48 11.04 -9.11
C GLU A 167 -2.87 10.66 -7.75
N GLU A 168 -2.79 11.62 -6.85
CA GLU A 168 -2.31 11.38 -5.50
C GLU A 168 -3.21 10.41 -4.74
N GLN A 169 -4.55 10.55 -4.88
CA GLN A 169 -5.49 9.65 -4.23
C GLN A 169 -5.39 8.22 -4.76
N PHE A 170 -5.11 8.01 -6.05
CA PHE A 170 -4.82 6.69 -6.60
C PHE A 170 -3.57 6.08 -5.97
N ARG A 171 -2.49 6.85 -5.87
CA ARG A 171 -1.24 6.41 -5.25
C ARG A 171 -1.41 6.08 -3.76
N LEU A 172 -2.08 6.96 -3.02
CA LEU A 172 -2.36 6.76 -1.60
C LEU A 172 -3.30 5.57 -1.34
N ALA A 173 -4.25 5.27 -2.24
CA ALA A 173 -5.11 4.10 -2.13
C ALA A 173 -4.31 2.79 -2.21
N SER A 174 -3.38 2.66 -3.17
CA SER A 174 -2.46 1.52 -3.25
C SER A 174 -1.59 1.41 -1.99
N LEU A 175 -1.05 2.53 -1.49
CA LEU A 175 -0.25 2.57 -0.28
C LEU A 175 -1.05 2.10 0.95
N TYR A 176 -2.29 2.60 1.11
CA TYR A 176 -3.19 2.18 2.19
C TYR A 176 -3.46 0.68 2.16
N ALA A 177 -3.77 0.13 0.98
CA ALA A 177 -4.05 -1.29 0.83
C ALA A 177 -2.84 -2.18 1.15
N LYS A 178 -1.62 -1.74 0.82
CA LYS A 178 -0.37 -2.43 1.18
C LYS A 178 -0.10 -2.38 2.69
N ALA A 179 -0.35 -1.24 3.32
CA ALA A 179 -0.16 -1.08 4.76
C ALA A 179 -1.22 -1.82 5.59
N ARG A 180 -2.46 -1.88 5.08
CA ARG A 180 -3.61 -2.52 5.73
C ARG A 180 -4.30 -3.52 4.80
N PRO A 181 -3.66 -4.66 4.51
CA PRO A 181 -4.24 -5.66 3.63
C PRO A 181 -5.53 -6.22 4.22
N LEU A 182 -6.53 -6.47 3.37
CA LEU A 182 -7.77 -7.11 3.78
C LEU A 182 -7.48 -8.47 4.42
N ARG A 183 -8.02 -8.69 5.61
CA ARG A 183 -7.93 -10.00 6.27
C ARG A 183 -8.83 -11.00 5.53
N GLY A 184 -8.26 -12.09 5.07
CA GLY A 184 -8.96 -13.17 4.37
C GLY A 184 -8.41 -13.45 2.98
N ARG A 185 -8.92 -14.52 2.35
CA ARG A 185 -8.56 -14.85 0.95
C ARG A 185 -9.06 -13.72 0.06
N PRO A 186 -8.22 -13.11 -0.80
CA PRO A 186 -8.67 -12.11 -1.75
C PRO A 186 -9.82 -12.71 -2.56
N LYS A 187 -11.01 -12.11 -2.49
CA LYS A 187 -12.07 -12.45 -3.44
C LYS A 187 -11.52 -12.07 -4.80
N ARG A 188 -11.35 -13.04 -5.72
CA ARG A 188 -11.13 -12.72 -7.12
C ARG A 188 -12.30 -11.84 -7.55
N LYS A 189 -12.09 -10.53 -7.62
CA LYS A 189 -13.01 -9.64 -8.30
C LYS A 189 -12.84 -9.95 -9.78
N THR A 190 -13.75 -10.76 -10.33
CA THR A 190 -14.02 -10.68 -11.74
C THR A 190 -14.52 -9.27 -11.99
N LEU A 191 -13.76 -8.45 -12.73
CA LEU A 191 -14.29 -7.24 -13.36
C LEU A 191 -15.66 -7.61 -13.91
N PRO A 192 -16.73 -6.81 -13.67
CA PRO A 192 -17.96 -6.99 -14.41
C PRO A 192 -17.55 -6.92 -15.88
N GLU A 193 -17.74 -8.04 -16.58
CA GLU A 193 -17.49 -8.14 -18.04
C GLU A 193 -18.36 -7.09 -18.73
N LEU A 194 -17.85 -5.87 -18.90
CA LEU A 194 -18.40 -4.85 -19.79
C LEU A 194 -18.36 -5.33 -21.27
N SER A 195 -17.78 -6.50 -21.53
CA SER A 195 -17.66 -7.09 -22.86
C SER A 195 -18.74 -8.10 -23.23
N ARG A 196 -19.82 -8.25 -22.44
CA ARG A 196 -20.98 -9.08 -22.85
C ARG A 196 -22.27 -8.28 -22.94
N ILE A 197 -22.26 -7.17 -23.66
CA ILE A 197 -23.44 -6.86 -24.46
C ILE A 197 -23.37 -7.86 -25.62
N SER A 198 -23.83 -9.07 -25.40
CA SER A 198 -24.17 -9.98 -26.50
C SER A 198 -25.33 -9.31 -27.21
N VAL A 199 -25.02 -8.57 -28.25
CA VAL A 199 -26.00 -8.27 -29.30
C VAL A 199 -26.54 -9.61 -29.75
N SER A 200 -27.73 -9.93 -29.24
CA SER A 200 -28.41 -11.18 -29.54
C SER A 200 -28.53 -11.26 -31.07
N LYS A 201 -27.78 -12.16 -31.68
CA LYS A 201 -27.87 -12.51 -33.12
C LYS A 201 -29.29 -12.93 -33.59
N LYS A 202 -30.28 -12.91 -32.70
CA LYS A 202 -31.65 -13.27 -32.96
C LYS A 202 -32.41 -12.18 -33.71
N HIS A 203 -32.10 -10.90 -33.54
CA HIS A 203 -32.76 -9.80 -34.23
C HIS A 203 -32.24 -9.54 -35.66
N LEU A 204 -31.07 -10.07 -36.02
CA LEU A 204 -30.50 -9.93 -37.37
C LEU A 204 -31.03 -11.02 -38.35
N ARG A 205 -31.68 -12.10 -37.88
CA ARG A 205 -32.27 -13.11 -38.74
C ARG A 205 -33.72 -12.81 -39.12
N GLU A 206 -34.46 -12.00 -38.40
CA GLU A 206 -35.84 -11.63 -38.74
C GLU A 206 -35.94 -10.50 -39.78
N ALA A 207 -34.88 -9.69 -39.92
CA ALA A 207 -34.83 -8.60 -40.90
C ALA A 207 -34.45 -9.05 -42.32
N SER A 208 -33.98 -10.30 -42.52
CA SER A 208 -33.54 -10.80 -43.83
C SER A 208 -34.53 -11.75 -44.52
N MET A 209 -35.72 -11.99 -43.93
CA MET A 209 -36.75 -12.87 -44.54
C MET A 209 -37.97 -12.13 -45.09
N GLY A 210 -37.90 -10.84 -45.35
CA GLY A 210 -38.96 -10.03 -45.98
C GLY A 210 -38.67 -9.75 -47.47
N GLY A 211 -38.47 -10.77 -48.28
CA GLY A 211 -38.42 -10.60 -49.74
C GLY A 211 -39.85 -10.46 -50.31
N PRO A 212 -40.06 -9.63 -51.37
CA PRO A 212 -41.39 -9.32 -51.88
C PRO A 212 -42.03 -10.54 -52.57
N LYS A 213 -43.26 -10.89 -52.16
CA LYS A 213 -44.11 -11.88 -52.83
C LYS A 213 -44.46 -11.38 -54.23
N ARG A 214 -43.96 -12.08 -55.30
CA ARG A 214 -44.39 -11.89 -56.65
C ARG A 214 -45.87 -12.29 -56.78
N ALA A 215 -46.71 -11.33 -57.16
CA ALA A 215 -48.07 -11.58 -57.56
C ALA A 215 -48.10 -12.38 -58.89
N LYS A 216 -48.76 -13.54 -58.87
CA LYS A 216 -49.11 -14.30 -60.12
C LYS A 216 -50.30 -13.59 -60.70
N ILE A 217 -50.08 -13.01 -61.88
CA ILE A 217 -51.15 -12.65 -62.83
C ILE A 217 -51.61 -13.92 -63.49
N ALA A 218 -52.86 -14.35 -63.23
CA ALA A 218 -53.54 -15.38 -64.01
C ALA A 218 -54.21 -14.69 -65.19
N GLY A 219 -53.86 -15.17 -66.37
CA GLY A 219 -54.47 -14.69 -67.59
C GLY A 219 -55.78 -15.35 -67.87
N ARG A 220 -56.62 -14.56 -68.37
CA ARG A 220 -57.46 -14.80 -69.52
C ARG A 220 -58.00 -13.49 -70.02
#